data_5640f2a4ab4b2d793650d47ed7854a2b
#
_entry.id   5640f2a4ab4b2d793650d47ed7854a2b
#
_cell.length_a   1.000
_cell.length_b   1.000
_cell.length_c   1.000
_cell.angle_alpha   90.00
_cell.angle_beta   90.00
_cell.angle_gamma   90.00
#
_symmetry.space_group_name_H-M   'P 1'
#
loop_
_entity.id
_entity.type
_entity.pdbx_description
1 polymer ?
#
loop_
_entity_poly.entity_id
_entity_poly.type
_entity_poly.pdbx_seq_one_letter_code
_entity_poly.pdbx_strand_id
1 'polypeptide(L)'
;MLLVLAGASGFLGTAWRDHLAREGHEVVRLVRGEALSANESSWDPYAGRVDPEVIERADVVACLSGAPLAHWPWTESYKKTFVDSRVATTRTLAEAVAASDRKPAFLAQGGVAGYGDRGDTLLTEDAPTDADTFMGSVVRAWEAATEPAAAAGARVVVMRTSVVLDRRGGPVKLLLPVFKLGLGGPVGSGRQYFSTISLRDWLRAATFLAGREESRGAYNLSGPDSTTSADFGRVFGRRVHRPAVVPVPAFVLTTLAGTVSSELLNSTRVEPARLLAEGFTFEHPTVDDRLAAALHQDPSSTGH
;
A
#
# COMPACT_ATOMS: atom_id res chain seq x y z
N MET A 1 12.18 -18.59 1.38
CA MET A 1 11.18 -18.49 2.45
C MET A 1 9.81 -18.89 1.94
N LEU A 2 8.99 -19.48 2.81
CA LEU A 2 7.58 -19.73 2.57
C LEU A 2 6.75 -18.55 3.08
N LEU A 3 6.02 -17.89 2.19
CA LEU A 3 5.18 -16.74 2.51
C LEU A 3 3.70 -17.08 2.32
N VAL A 4 2.90 -16.89 3.36
CA VAL A 4 1.43 -17.01 3.31
C VAL A 4 0.84 -15.64 3.06
N LEU A 5 0.10 -15.48 1.93
CA LEU A 5 -0.34 -14.17 1.45
C LEU A 5 -1.86 -14.06 1.34
N ALA A 6 -2.44 -13.21 2.16
CA ALA A 6 -3.82 -12.74 2.00
C ALA A 6 -3.88 -11.50 1.08
N GLY A 7 -4.88 -11.44 0.21
CA GLY A 7 -5.00 -10.38 -0.79
C GLY A 7 -4.15 -10.60 -2.06
N ALA A 8 -3.72 -11.84 -2.30
CA ALA A 8 -2.85 -12.24 -3.42
C ALA A 8 -3.45 -11.97 -4.83
N SER A 9 -4.76 -11.75 -4.95
CA SER A 9 -5.45 -11.40 -6.21
C SER A 9 -5.55 -9.90 -6.46
N GLY A 10 -5.20 -9.07 -5.47
CA GLY A 10 -5.18 -7.61 -5.60
C GLY A 10 -4.00 -7.11 -6.43
N PHE A 11 -3.99 -5.80 -6.74
CA PHE A 11 -2.93 -5.17 -7.53
C PHE A 11 -1.52 -5.41 -6.94
N LEU A 12 -1.32 -5.08 -5.67
CA LEU A 12 -0.02 -5.30 -5.00
C LEU A 12 0.24 -6.79 -4.76
N GLY A 13 -0.77 -7.54 -4.34
CA GLY A 13 -0.62 -8.96 -4.02
C GLY A 13 -0.22 -9.80 -5.22
N THR A 14 -0.84 -9.57 -6.39
CA THR A 14 -0.44 -10.24 -7.64
C THR A 14 1.00 -9.89 -8.02
N ALA A 15 1.34 -8.62 -7.99
CA ALA A 15 2.68 -8.16 -8.36
C ALA A 15 3.75 -8.71 -7.39
N TRP A 16 3.45 -8.74 -6.07
CA TRP A 16 4.42 -9.24 -5.09
C TRP A 16 4.59 -10.75 -5.16
N ARG A 17 3.50 -11.49 -5.33
CA ARG A 17 3.57 -12.94 -5.58
C ARG A 17 4.48 -13.28 -6.77
N ASP A 18 4.28 -12.57 -7.89
CA ASP A 18 5.06 -12.80 -9.11
C ASP A 18 6.53 -12.38 -8.95
N HIS A 19 6.79 -11.36 -8.13
CA HIS A 19 8.15 -10.93 -7.76
C HIS A 19 8.84 -11.97 -6.88
N LEU A 20 8.17 -12.44 -5.83
CA LEU A 20 8.68 -13.47 -4.91
C LEU A 20 8.98 -14.80 -5.63
N ALA A 21 8.09 -15.23 -6.55
CA ALA A 21 8.31 -16.43 -7.33
C ALA A 21 9.57 -16.33 -8.22
N ARG A 22 9.83 -15.15 -8.81
CA ARG A 22 11.06 -14.92 -9.60
C ARG A 22 12.34 -14.94 -8.74
N GLU A 23 12.22 -14.61 -7.46
CA GLU A 23 13.33 -14.68 -6.49
C GLU A 23 13.45 -16.07 -5.82
N GLY A 24 12.67 -17.06 -6.26
CA GLY A 24 12.73 -18.44 -5.75
C GLY A 24 12.04 -18.64 -4.41
N HIS A 25 11.12 -17.75 -4.02
CA HIS A 25 10.31 -17.89 -2.80
C HIS A 25 9.02 -18.65 -3.09
N GLU A 26 8.57 -19.44 -2.12
CA GLU A 26 7.29 -20.12 -2.16
C GLU A 26 6.18 -19.23 -1.60
N VAL A 27 5.03 -19.16 -2.29
CA VAL A 27 3.87 -18.37 -1.87
C VAL A 27 2.62 -19.22 -1.81
N VAL A 28 2.03 -19.35 -0.63
CA VAL A 28 0.69 -19.91 -0.42
C VAL A 28 -0.31 -18.76 -0.36
N ARG A 29 -1.31 -18.79 -1.22
CA ARG A 29 -2.38 -17.79 -1.31
C ARG A 29 -3.54 -18.15 -0.40
N LEU A 30 -3.98 -17.23 0.44
CA LEU A 30 -5.23 -17.39 1.17
C LEU A 30 -6.41 -16.96 0.29
N VAL A 31 -7.32 -17.90 0.05
CA VAL A 31 -8.51 -17.70 -0.81
C VAL A 31 -9.79 -17.82 0.02
N ARG A 32 -10.80 -16.95 -0.25
CA ARG A 32 -12.08 -16.96 0.47
C ARG A 32 -13.07 -18.02 -0.03
N GLY A 33 -12.69 -18.82 -1.00
CA GLY A 33 -13.42 -19.94 -1.54
C GLY A 33 -12.68 -21.24 -1.30
N GLU A 34 -13.04 -22.26 -2.05
CA GLU A 34 -12.34 -23.54 -2.07
C GLU A 34 -10.92 -23.35 -2.64
N ALA A 35 -9.94 -23.97 -1.98
CA ALA A 35 -8.57 -24.04 -2.49
C ALA A 35 -8.52 -25.03 -3.66
N LEU A 36 -8.12 -24.53 -4.83
CA LEU A 36 -8.11 -25.30 -6.09
C LEU A 36 -6.73 -25.81 -6.48
N SER A 37 -5.70 -25.49 -5.70
CA SER A 37 -4.31 -25.85 -5.99
C SER A 37 -3.48 -25.97 -4.71
N ALA A 38 -2.36 -26.69 -4.78
CA ALA A 38 -1.47 -26.93 -3.64
C ALA A 38 -0.85 -25.64 -3.05
N ASN A 39 -0.83 -24.55 -3.81
CA ASN A 39 -0.36 -23.24 -3.37
C ASN A 39 -1.51 -22.30 -2.94
N GLU A 40 -2.66 -22.86 -2.59
CA GLU A 40 -3.80 -22.17 -2.02
C GLU A 40 -4.22 -22.81 -0.70
N SER A 41 -4.75 -21.99 0.20
CA SER A 41 -5.43 -22.44 1.42
C SER A 41 -6.71 -21.61 1.61
N SER A 42 -7.80 -22.31 1.92
CA SER A 42 -9.09 -21.69 2.19
C SER A 42 -9.08 -20.96 3.53
N TRP A 43 -9.68 -19.79 3.59
CA TRP A 43 -9.87 -19.03 4.82
C TRP A 43 -11.17 -18.23 4.83
N ASP A 44 -11.66 -17.93 6.02
CA ASP A 44 -12.80 -17.04 6.25
C ASP A 44 -12.43 -16.01 7.33
N PRO A 45 -11.94 -14.82 6.91
CA PRO A 45 -11.49 -13.79 7.85
C PRO A 45 -12.63 -13.19 8.69
N TYR A 46 -13.89 -13.28 8.22
CA TYR A 46 -15.03 -12.76 8.97
C TYR A 46 -15.56 -13.74 10.01
N ALA A 47 -15.23 -15.02 9.87
CA ALA A 47 -15.49 -16.05 10.87
C ALA A 47 -14.25 -16.40 11.71
N GLY A 48 -13.14 -15.64 11.53
CA GLY A 48 -11.89 -15.90 12.26
C GLY A 48 -11.23 -17.24 11.92
N ARG A 49 -11.43 -17.78 10.71
CA ARG A 49 -10.93 -19.11 10.34
C ARG A 49 -9.82 -19.02 9.31
N VAL A 50 -8.71 -19.64 9.63
CA VAL A 50 -7.57 -19.93 8.73
C VAL A 50 -6.98 -21.29 9.15
N ASP A 51 -6.44 -22.02 8.19
CA ASP A 51 -5.79 -23.29 8.46
C ASP A 51 -4.51 -23.08 9.33
N PRO A 52 -4.46 -23.62 10.55
CA PRO A 52 -3.32 -23.42 11.44
C PRO A 52 -2.04 -24.10 10.90
N GLU A 53 -2.14 -25.19 10.13
CA GLU A 53 -0.96 -25.88 9.59
C GLU A 53 -0.24 -25.01 8.54
N VAL A 54 -1.00 -24.23 7.76
CA VAL A 54 -0.42 -23.31 6.79
C VAL A 54 0.33 -22.18 7.50
N ILE A 55 -0.22 -21.65 8.60
CA ILE A 55 0.44 -20.62 9.40
C ILE A 55 1.69 -21.17 10.09
N GLU A 56 1.60 -22.38 10.66
CA GLU A 56 2.72 -23.03 11.36
C GLU A 56 3.92 -23.29 10.44
N ARG A 57 3.70 -23.57 9.17
CA ARG A 57 4.76 -23.81 8.19
C ARG A 57 5.37 -22.53 7.63
N ALA A 58 4.70 -21.37 7.78
CA ALA A 58 5.14 -20.11 7.20
C ALA A 58 6.41 -19.55 7.86
N ASP A 59 7.28 -18.96 7.07
CA ASP A 59 8.32 -18.05 7.56
C ASP A 59 7.75 -16.64 7.75
N VAL A 60 6.82 -16.25 6.84
CA VAL A 60 6.17 -14.95 6.83
C VAL A 60 4.69 -15.10 6.52
N VAL A 61 3.84 -14.41 7.28
CA VAL A 61 2.41 -14.22 6.98
C VAL A 61 2.21 -12.76 6.58
N ALA A 62 1.61 -12.52 5.43
CA ALA A 62 1.39 -11.15 4.93
C ALA A 62 -0.09 -10.88 4.64
N CYS A 63 -0.60 -9.72 5.08
CA CYS A 63 -1.95 -9.27 4.85
C CYS A 63 -1.98 -8.03 3.97
N LEU A 64 -2.36 -8.19 2.70
CA LEU A 64 -2.63 -7.11 1.75
C LEU A 64 -4.13 -7.01 1.40
N SER A 65 -4.99 -7.67 2.18
CA SER A 65 -6.43 -7.69 1.95
C SER A 65 -7.07 -6.34 2.24
N GLY A 66 -8.02 -5.94 1.40
CA GLY A 66 -8.78 -4.71 1.60
C GLY A 66 -9.68 -4.41 0.41
N ALA A 67 -10.88 -3.89 0.67
CA ALA A 67 -11.77 -3.38 -0.36
C ALA A 67 -11.11 -2.21 -1.12
N PRO A 68 -11.37 -2.05 -2.44
CA PRO A 68 -10.74 -1.03 -3.27
C PRO A 68 -10.98 0.39 -2.76
N LEU A 69 -9.93 1.23 -2.76
CA LEU A 69 -10.07 2.66 -2.48
C LEU A 69 -10.81 3.38 -3.63
N ALA A 70 -10.54 2.99 -4.87
CA ALA A 70 -11.17 3.53 -6.06
C ALA A 70 -12.56 2.88 -6.28
N HIS A 71 -13.51 3.18 -5.41
CA HIS A 71 -14.91 2.74 -5.47
C HIS A 71 -15.83 3.95 -5.44
N TRP A 72 -16.93 3.90 -6.16
CA TRP A 72 -17.94 4.93 -6.19
C TRP A 72 -19.36 4.32 -6.31
N PRO A 73 -20.35 4.80 -5.56
CA PRO A 73 -20.30 5.84 -4.53
C PRO A 73 -19.80 5.30 -3.17
N TRP A 74 -19.25 6.19 -2.33
CA TRP A 74 -18.86 5.90 -0.94
C TRP A 74 -20.07 5.99 0.00
N THR A 75 -20.92 4.97 -0.02
CA THR A 75 -22.06 4.83 0.90
C THR A 75 -21.58 4.43 2.30
N GLU A 76 -22.42 4.62 3.34
CA GLU A 76 -22.09 4.16 4.70
C GLU A 76 -21.86 2.64 4.75
N SER A 77 -22.63 1.88 3.96
CA SER A 77 -22.41 0.43 3.81
C SER A 77 -21.04 0.12 3.21
N TYR A 78 -20.58 0.90 2.20
CA TYR A 78 -19.27 0.70 1.64
C TYR A 78 -18.15 1.13 2.60
N LYS A 79 -18.32 2.21 3.35
CA LYS A 79 -17.38 2.61 4.41
C LYS A 79 -17.20 1.50 5.44
N LYS A 80 -18.30 0.87 5.88
CA LYS A 80 -18.23 -0.28 6.77
C LYS A 80 -17.47 -1.45 6.12
N THR A 81 -17.80 -1.82 4.89
CA THR A 81 -17.08 -2.85 4.14
C THR A 81 -15.60 -2.54 4.01
N PHE A 82 -15.27 -1.27 3.78
CA PHE A 82 -13.88 -0.80 3.64
C PHE A 82 -13.07 -0.98 4.92
N VAL A 83 -13.66 -0.67 6.08
CA VAL A 83 -13.06 -0.89 7.41
C VAL A 83 -12.95 -2.38 7.70
N ASP A 84 -14.06 -3.11 7.61
CA ASP A 84 -14.15 -4.53 7.99
C ASP A 84 -13.18 -5.39 7.16
N SER A 85 -13.06 -5.11 5.85
CA SER A 85 -12.16 -5.84 4.96
C SER A 85 -10.67 -5.69 5.31
N ARG A 86 -10.30 -4.69 6.10
CA ARG A 86 -8.95 -4.46 6.59
C ARG A 86 -8.77 -4.98 8.00
N VAL A 87 -9.64 -4.57 8.90
CA VAL A 87 -9.56 -4.90 10.33
C VAL A 87 -9.76 -6.40 10.56
N ALA A 88 -10.84 -7.00 10.01
CA ALA A 88 -11.11 -8.42 10.21
C ALA A 88 -10.04 -9.30 9.61
N THR A 89 -9.59 -9.00 8.38
CA THR A 89 -8.56 -9.79 7.70
C THR A 89 -7.21 -9.75 8.44
N THR A 90 -6.81 -8.58 8.91
CA THR A 90 -5.56 -8.39 9.65
C THR A 90 -5.64 -9.05 11.02
N ARG A 91 -6.76 -8.86 11.74
CA ARG A 91 -6.95 -9.45 13.07
C ARG A 91 -6.95 -10.98 13.03
N THR A 92 -7.68 -11.59 12.10
CA THR A 92 -7.71 -13.06 11.94
C THR A 92 -6.31 -13.62 11.74
N LEU A 93 -5.49 -12.99 10.90
CA LEU A 93 -4.11 -13.44 10.69
C LEU A 93 -3.21 -13.15 11.90
N ALA A 94 -3.39 -12.02 12.57
CA ALA A 94 -2.65 -11.70 13.80
C ALA A 94 -2.95 -12.71 14.92
N GLU A 95 -4.21 -13.11 15.09
CA GLU A 95 -4.63 -14.13 16.06
C GLU A 95 -4.09 -15.52 15.69
N ALA A 96 -4.08 -15.87 14.40
CA ALA A 96 -3.52 -17.13 13.93
C ALA A 96 -2.00 -17.19 14.14
N VAL A 97 -1.29 -16.09 13.85
CA VAL A 97 0.15 -15.98 14.15
C VAL A 97 0.40 -16.06 15.65
N ALA A 98 -0.44 -15.41 16.47
CA ALA A 98 -0.33 -15.48 17.94
C ALA A 98 -0.55 -16.90 18.48
N ALA A 99 -1.40 -17.70 17.84
CA ALA A 99 -1.68 -19.08 18.22
C ALA A 99 -0.62 -20.09 17.76
N SER A 100 0.15 -19.78 16.71
CA SER A 100 1.22 -20.64 16.16
C SER A 100 2.39 -20.75 17.15
N ASP A 101 2.99 -21.93 17.28
CA ASP A 101 4.19 -22.15 18.11
C ASP A 101 5.42 -21.47 17.49
N ARG A 102 5.53 -21.48 16.16
CA ARG A 102 6.66 -20.87 15.42
C ARG A 102 6.65 -19.35 15.43
N LYS A 103 5.49 -18.71 15.62
CA LYS A 103 5.37 -17.24 15.56
C LYS A 103 5.99 -16.66 14.28
N PRO A 104 5.51 -17.05 13.08
CA PRO A 104 6.05 -16.47 11.83
C PRO A 104 6.01 -14.96 11.84
N ALA A 105 6.87 -14.31 11.06
CA ALA A 105 6.82 -12.87 10.92
C ALA A 105 5.48 -12.41 10.32
N PHE A 106 4.87 -11.36 10.89
CA PHE A 106 3.61 -10.82 10.40
C PHE A 106 3.79 -9.46 9.73
N LEU A 107 3.58 -9.40 8.42
CA LEU A 107 3.63 -8.18 7.63
C LEU A 107 2.20 -7.71 7.33
N ALA A 108 1.79 -6.60 7.90
CA ALA A 108 0.47 -6.04 7.69
C ALA A 108 0.55 -4.78 6.82
N GLN A 109 -0.35 -4.65 5.86
CA GLN A 109 -0.53 -3.42 5.12
C GLN A 109 -1.07 -2.33 6.03
N GLY A 110 -0.55 -1.12 5.88
CA GLY A 110 -1.01 0.12 6.47
C GLY A 110 -1.04 1.23 5.42
N GLY A 111 -1.23 2.46 5.85
CA GLY A 111 -1.27 3.61 4.93
C GLY A 111 -0.79 4.90 5.56
N VAL A 112 -0.20 5.78 4.75
CA VAL A 112 0.27 7.11 5.19
C VAL A 112 -0.88 8.09 5.53
N ALA A 113 -2.12 7.74 5.17
CA ALA A 113 -3.31 8.54 5.50
C ALA A 113 -3.51 8.74 7.01
N GLY A 114 -2.94 7.86 7.84
CA GLY A 114 -2.94 8.00 9.29
C GLY A 114 -2.28 9.28 9.80
N TYR A 115 -1.35 9.85 9.07
CA TYR A 115 -0.68 11.11 9.43
C TYR A 115 -1.59 12.34 9.26
N GLY A 116 -2.52 12.33 8.29
CA GLY A 116 -3.37 13.46 7.95
C GLY A 116 -2.64 14.60 7.26
N ASP A 117 -3.27 15.79 7.24
CA ASP A 117 -2.66 17.00 6.68
C ASP A 117 -1.67 17.61 7.70
N ARG A 118 -0.39 17.63 7.35
CA ARG A 118 0.71 18.17 8.17
C ARG A 118 1.48 19.30 7.48
N GLY A 119 0.91 19.88 6.44
CA GLY A 119 1.56 20.95 5.68
C GLY A 119 2.89 20.47 5.09
N ASP A 120 3.97 21.18 5.39
CA ASP A 120 5.34 20.91 4.94
C ASP A 120 6.19 20.15 5.98
N THR A 121 5.60 19.74 7.10
CA THR A 121 6.28 18.94 8.13
C THR A 121 6.75 17.60 7.55
N LEU A 122 8.02 17.27 7.75
CA LEU A 122 8.58 15.97 7.38
C LEU A 122 8.07 14.89 8.31
N LEU A 123 7.49 13.82 7.76
CA LEU A 123 6.84 12.73 8.49
C LEU A 123 7.65 11.45 8.39
N THR A 124 8.36 11.13 9.46
CA THR A 124 8.99 9.82 9.65
C THR A 124 8.02 8.85 10.31
N GLU A 125 8.44 7.61 10.51
CA GLU A 125 7.63 6.56 11.16
C GLU A 125 7.30 6.87 12.62
N ASP A 126 8.05 7.78 13.26
CA ASP A 126 7.84 8.21 14.64
C ASP A 126 6.77 9.33 14.75
N ALA A 127 6.34 9.89 13.63
CA ALA A 127 5.26 10.87 13.62
C ALA A 127 3.91 10.22 14.01
N PRO A 128 3.06 10.92 14.79
CA PRO A 128 1.79 10.36 15.25
C PRO A 128 0.81 10.14 14.08
N THR A 129 0.07 9.03 14.14
CA THR A 129 -1.01 8.69 13.22
C THR A 129 -2.37 9.01 13.86
N ASP A 130 -2.54 10.24 14.26
CA ASP A 130 -3.69 10.74 15.04
C ASP A 130 -4.67 11.60 14.22
N ALA A 131 -4.60 11.51 12.88
CA ALA A 131 -5.48 12.28 12.00
C ALA A 131 -6.97 12.09 12.35
N ASP A 132 -7.67 13.19 12.61
CA ASP A 132 -9.12 13.19 12.87
C ASP A 132 -9.92 13.21 11.55
N THR A 133 -9.71 12.17 10.76
CA THR A 133 -10.39 11.92 9.49
C THR A 133 -10.90 10.49 9.43
N PHE A 134 -11.85 10.21 8.53
CA PHE A 134 -12.30 8.84 8.30
C PHE A 134 -11.13 7.91 7.98
N MET A 135 -10.25 8.31 7.06
CA MET A 135 -9.09 7.48 6.68
C MET A 135 -8.09 7.34 7.83
N GLY A 136 -7.87 8.39 8.63
CA GLY A 136 -7.06 8.32 9.85
C GLY A 136 -7.60 7.29 10.84
N SER A 137 -8.92 7.27 11.07
CA SER A 137 -9.57 6.28 11.94
C SER A 137 -9.43 4.85 11.39
N VAL A 138 -9.55 4.69 10.06
CA VAL A 138 -9.35 3.39 9.39
C VAL A 138 -7.92 2.88 9.61
N VAL A 139 -6.91 3.73 9.39
CA VAL A 139 -5.50 3.34 9.55
C VAL A 139 -5.20 2.95 10.99
N ARG A 140 -5.68 3.73 11.99
CA ARG A 140 -5.50 3.37 13.41
C ARG A 140 -6.12 2.02 13.75
N ALA A 141 -7.37 1.78 13.33
CA ALA A 141 -8.03 0.49 13.57
C ALA A 141 -7.32 -0.67 12.86
N TRP A 142 -6.80 -0.42 11.67
CA TRP A 142 -6.07 -1.39 10.88
C TRP A 142 -4.73 -1.77 11.52
N GLU A 143 -3.92 -0.78 11.93
CA GLU A 143 -2.66 -1.02 12.65
C GLU A 143 -2.91 -1.70 14.01
N ALA A 144 -3.93 -1.27 14.76
CA ALA A 144 -4.30 -1.90 16.03
C ALA A 144 -4.74 -3.37 15.88
N ALA A 145 -5.21 -3.79 14.71
CA ALA A 145 -5.58 -5.18 14.46
C ALA A 145 -4.38 -6.14 14.44
N THR A 146 -3.14 -5.64 14.40
CA THR A 146 -1.91 -6.45 14.48
C THR A 146 -1.51 -6.81 15.90
N GLU A 147 -2.13 -6.18 16.90
CA GLU A 147 -1.75 -6.28 18.31
C GLU A 147 -1.67 -7.74 18.84
N PRO A 148 -2.60 -8.66 18.52
CA PRO A 148 -2.51 -10.03 19.02
C PRO A 148 -1.19 -10.73 18.67
N ALA A 149 -0.68 -10.53 17.44
CA ALA A 149 0.60 -11.10 17.02
C ALA A 149 1.77 -10.45 17.79
N ALA A 150 1.73 -9.12 17.96
CA ALA A 150 2.76 -8.39 18.69
C ALA A 150 2.80 -8.79 20.18
N ALA A 151 1.64 -8.87 20.85
CA ALA A 151 1.52 -9.29 22.24
C ALA A 151 2.00 -10.72 22.47
N ALA A 152 1.83 -11.60 21.48
CA ALA A 152 2.35 -12.97 21.52
C ALA A 152 3.86 -13.09 21.25
N GLY A 153 4.55 -11.96 21.00
CA GLY A 153 6.00 -11.91 20.73
C GLY A 153 6.40 -12.15 19.28
N ALA A 154 5.47 -12.26 18.35
CA ALA A 154 5.80 -12.35 16.94
C ALA A 154 6.47 -11.06 16.42
N ARG A 155 7.29 -11.20 15.38
CA ARG A 155 7.83 -10.06 14.64
C ARG A 155 6.74 -9.43 13.78
N VAL A 156 6.30 -8.24 14.12
CA VAL A 156 5.27 -7.52 13.37
C VAL A 156 5.89 -6.33 12.64
N VAL A 157 5.55 -6.21 11.34
CA VAL A 157 5.91 -5.07 10.50
C VAL A 157 4.63 -4.48 9.89
N VAL A 158 4.42 -3.18 10.07
CA VAL A 158 3.32 -2.43 9.46
C VAL A 158 3.86 -1.62 8.30
N MET A 159 3.41 -1.91 7.09
CA MET A 159 3.83 -1.26 5.85
C MET A 159 2.93 -0.06 5.54
N ARG A 160 3.25 1.13 6.06
CA ARG A 160 2.54 2.40 5.78
C ARG A 160 2.82 2.83 4.35
N THR A 161 2.01 2.33 3.44
CA THR A 161 2.20 2.53 2.00
C THR A 161 1.70 3.90 1.57
N SER A 162 2.54 4.65 0.85
CA SER A 162 2.18 5.84 0.10
C SER A 162 1.53 5.46 -1.25
N VAL A 163 1.27 6.45 -2.10
CA VAL A 163 0.64 6.20 -3.40
C VAL A 163 1.59 5.42 -4.33
N VAL A 164 1.21 4.18 -4.66
CA VAL A 164 2.00 3.33 -5.56
C VAL A 164 1.75 3.71 -7.02
N LEU A 165 2.83 4.05 -7.73
CA LEU A 165 2.78 4.44 -9.13
C LEU A 165 3.03 3.25 -10.06
N ASP A 166 2.01 2.88 -10.85
CA ASP A 166 2.09 1.91 -11.95
C ASP A 166 0.90 2.11 -12.90
N ARG A 167 1.12 1.96 -14.21
CA ARG A 167 0.07 2.15 -15.22
C ARG A 167 -1.05 1.10 -15.18
N ARG A 168 -0.79 -0.07 -14.59
CA ARG A 168 -1.76 -1.18 -14.47
C ARG A 168 -2.75 -0.95 -13.34
N GLY A 169 -2.42 -0.07 -12.38
CA GLY A 169 -3.25 0.20 -11.21
C GLY A 169 -3.00 1.57 -10.59
N GLY A 170 -3.69 1.84 -9.48
CA GLY A 170 -3.53 3.08 -8.75
C GLY A 170 -3.89 4.34 -9.56
N PRO A 171 -3.42 5.52 -9.13
CA PRO A 171 -3.81 6.78 -9.75
C PRO A 171 -3.24 6.96 -11.16
N VAL A 172 -2.11 6.37 -11.51
CA VAL A 172 -1.52 6.51 -12.86
C VAL A 172 -2.47 5.98 -13.93
N LYS A 173 -3.14 4.85 -13.67
CA LYS A 173 -4.14 4.29 -14.59
C LYS A 173 -5.28 5.29 -14.88
N LEU A 174 -5.71 6.04 -13.89
CA LEU A 174 -6.79 7.00 -14.00
C LEU A 174 -6.32 8.34 -14.61
N LEU A 175 -5.14 8.80 -14.22
CA LEU A 175 -4.59 10.09 -14.65
C LEU A 175 -4.01 10.06 -16.06
N LEU A 176 -3.45 8.92 -16.49
CA LEU A 176 -2.76 8.82 -17.78
C LEU A 176 -3.61 9.27 -18.99
N PRO A 177 -4.89 8.88 -19.14
CA PRO A 177 -5.74 9.39 -20.22
C PRO A 177 -5.92 10.92 -20.16
N VAL A 178 -6.15 11.46 -18.95
CA VAL A 178 -6.36 12.90 -18.72
C VAL A 178 -5.11 13.69 -19.12
N PHE A 179 -3.93 13.24 -18.69
CA PHE A 179 -2.68 13.89 -19.05
C PHE A 179 -2.36 13.77 -20.54
N LYS A 180 -2.64 12.63 -21.19
CA LYS A 180 -2.46 12.45 -22.64
C LYS A 180 -3.33 13.40 -23.47
N LEU A 181 -4.50 13.79 -22.97
CA LEU A 181 -5.37 14.77 -23.59
C LEU A 181 -4.94 16.23 -23.32
N GLY A 182 -3.87 16.45 -22.53
CA GLY A 182 -3.41 17.78 -22.14
C GLY A 182 -4.29 18.46 -21.08
N LEU A 183 -5.18 17.72 -20.43
CA LEU A 183 -6.10 18.20 -19.39
C LEU A 183 -5.54 17.98 -17.97
N GLY A 184 -4.30 17.53 -17.84
CA GLY A 184 -3.63 17.35 -16.55
C GLY A 184 -3.13 18.66 -15.96
N GLY A 185 -2.92 18.67 -14.64
CA GLY A 185 -2.37 19.82 -13.92
C GLY A 185 -2.37 19.62 -12.40
N PRO A 186 -2.05 20.69 -11.66
CA PRO A 186 -2.04 20.62 -10.20
C PRO A 186 -3.43 20.40 -9.63
N VAL A 187 -3.49 19.65 -8.54
CA VAL A 187 -4.71 19.40 -7.79
C VAL A 187 -4.83 20.44 -6.67
N GLY A 188 -6.00 21.06 -6.50
CA GLY A 188 -6.22 22.08 -5.48
C GLY A 188 -5.24 23.24 -5.60
N SER A 189 -4.52 23.56 -4.50
CA SER A 189 -3.48 24.61 -4.51
C SER A 189 -2.20 24.18 -5.22
N GLY A 190 -2.00 22.88 -5.44
CA GLY A 190 -0.76 22.30 -5.95
C GLY A 190 0.41 22.31 -4.95
N ARG A 191 0.27 22.96 -3.79
CA ARG A 191 1.34 23.15 -2.80
C ARG A 191 1.47 21.98 -1.83
N GLN A 192 0.43 21.17 -1.69
CA GLN A 192 0.43 20.00 -0.82
C GLN A 192 1.43 18.96 -1.32
N TYR A 193 2.12 18.33 -0.38
CA TYR A 193 3.02 17.22 -0.66
C TYR A 193 2.23 15.95 -1.00
N PHE A 194 2.69 15.28 -2.04
CA PHE A 194 2.10 14.05 -2.57
C PHE A 194 3.15 12.94 -2.55
N SER A 195 3.14 12.16 -1.49
CA SER A 195 4.11 11.08 -1.31
C SER A 195 3.78 9.87 -2.17
N THR A 196 4.77 9.39 -2.90
CA THR A 196 4.61 8.29 -3.87
C THR A 196 5.75 7.28 -3.77
N ILE A 197 5.51 6.06 -4.24
CA ILE A 197 6.52 5.02 -4.43
C ILE A 197 6.30 4.32 -5.77
N SER A 198 7.36 3.86 -6.44
CA SER A 198 7.20 2.99 -7.61
C SER A 198 6.74 1.60 -7.17
N LEU A 199 5.99 0.89 -8.02
CA LEU A 199 5.64 -0.50 -7.73
C LEU A 199 6.89 -1.36 -7.51
N ARG A 200 7.95 -1.15 -8.28
CA ARG A 200 9.21 -1.90 -8.15
C ARG A 200 9.85 -1.71 -6.78
N ASP A 201 9.99 -0.47 -6.32
CA ASP A 201 10.56 -0.20 -5.00
C ASP A 201 9.65 -0.67 -3.87
N TRP A 202 8.33 -0.62 -4.05
CA TRP A 202 7.38 -1.19 -3.10
C TRP A 202 7.59 -2.70 -2.94
N LEU A 203 7.73 -3.44 -4.06
CA LEU A 203 7.96 -4.89 -4.05
C LEU A 203 9.28 -5.24 -3.37
N ARG A 204 10.35 -4.52 -3.72
CA ARG A 204 11.67 -4.71 -3.12
C ARG A 204 11.68 -4.39 -1.62
N ALA A 205 11.02 -3.30 -1.20
CA ALA A 205 10.92 -2.94 0.21
C ALA A 205 10.10 -3.97 1.02
N ALA A 206 8.97 -4.44 0.49
CA ALA A 206 8.19 -5.48 1.13
C ALA A 206 8.97 -6.80 1.28
N THR A 207 9.73 -7.20 0.25
CA THR A 207 10.58 -8.40 0.28
C THR A 207 11.77 -8.21 1.25
N PHE A 208 12.40 -7.03 1.26
CA PHE A 208 13.46 -6.68 2.21
C PHE A 208 12.97 -6.81 3.66
N LEU A 209 11.81 -6.23 3.97
CA LEU A 209 11.21 -6.30 5.31
C LEU A 209 10.75 -7.73 5.67
N ALA A 210 10.33 -8.52 4.70
CA ALA A 210 9.98 -9.93 4.92
C ALA A 210 11.20 -10.75 5.37
N GLY A 211 12.34 -10.57 4.73
CA GLY A 211 13.56 -11.33 4.98
C GLY A 211 14.44 -10.81 6.12
N ARG A 212 14.19 -9.60 6.66
CA ARG A 212 15.05 -8.96 7.67
C ARG A 212 14.51 -9.19 9.08
N GLU A 213 15.21 -9.97 9.88
CA GLU A 213 14.78 -10.38 11.23
C GLU A 213 14.69 -9.23 12.24
N GLU A 214 15.49 -8.19 12.06
CA GLU A 214 15.53 -7.03 12.97
C GLU A 214 14.38 -6.03 12.74
N SER A 215 13.80 -6.01 11.53
CA SER A 215 12.75 -5.04 11.17
C SER A 215 11.47 -5.28 11.96
N ARG A 216 11.04 -4.28 12.74
CA ARG A 216 9.83 -4.33 13.60
C ARG A 216 9.12 -2.99 13.63
N GLY A 217 7.80 -3.01 13.82
CA GLY A 217 6.98 -1.81 13.92
C GLY A 217 6.61 -1.22 12.56
N ALA A 218 6.35 0.08 12.51
CA ALA A 218 5.92 0.75 11.29
C ALA A 218 7.10 1.13 10.38
N TYR A 219 6.87 0.99 9.06
CA TYR A 219 7.78 1.43 8.00
C TYR A 219 7.02 2.21 6.94
N ASN A 220 7.52 3.37 6.57
CA ASN A 220 6.98 4.15 5.47
C ASN A 220 7.47 3.59 4.14
N LEU A 221 6.57 2.95 3.38
CA LEU A 221 6.83 2.54 2.01
C LEU A 221 6.53 3.72 1.09
N SER A 222 7.46 4.65 1.04
CA SER A 222 7.44 5.89 0.26
C SER A 222 8.79 6.12 -0.40
N GLY A 223 8.82 6.78 -1.55
CA GLY A 223 10.09 7.22 -2.12
C GLY A 223 10.73 8.33 -1.27
N PRO A 224 12.07 8.45 -1.25
CA PRO A 224 12.78 9.40 -0.39
C PRO A 224 12.61 10.86 -0.82
N ASP A 225 12.30 11.09 -2.09
CA ASP A 225 12.04 12.43 -2.63
C ASP A 225 10.55 12.77 -2.49
N SER A 226 10.22 13.62 -1.51
CA SER A 226 8.88 14.16 -1.35
C SER A 226 8.62 15.28 -2.35
N THR A 227 7.52 15.22 -3.08
CA THR A 227 7.21 16.19 -4.14
C THR A 227 5.85 16.84 -3.93
N THR A 228 5.68 18.09 -4.40
CA THR A 228 4.37 18.74 -4.36
C THR A 228 3.46 18.21 -5.48
N SER A 229 2.14 18.38 -5.30
CA SER A 229 1.17 18.02 -6.33
C SER A 229 1.41 18.79 -7.65
N ALA A 230 1.85 20.03 -7.59
CA ALA A 230 2.20 20.82 -8.78
C ALA A 230 3.44 20.26 -9.48
N ASP A 231 4.47 19.87 -8.72
CA ASP A 231 5.68 19.28 -9.29
C ASP A 231 5.40 17.90 -9.88
N PHE A 232 4.63 17.06 -9.18
CA PHE A 232 4.16 15.79 -9.71
C PHE A 232 3.42 15.98 -11.04
N GLY A 233 2.47 16.89 -11.10
CA GLY A 233 1.73 17.20 -12.34
C GLY A 233 2.64 17.64 -13.47
N ARG A 234 3.61 18.53 -13.18
CA ARG A 234 4.59 19.04 -14.15
C ARG A 234 5.47 17.90 -14.70
N VAL A 235 5.97 17.05 -13.82
CA VAL A 235 6.79 15.89 -14.22
C VAL A 235 5.97 14.91 -15.04
N PHE A 236 4.73 14.60 -14.63
CA PHE A 236 3.85 13.72 -15.37
C PHE A 236 3.57 14.27 -16.79
N GLY A 237 3.22 15.55 -16.89
CA GLY A 237 3.01 16.20 -18.18
C GLY A 237 4.22 16.09 -19.11
N ARG A 238 5.43 16.36 -18.61
CA ARG A 238 6.68 16.19 -19.38
C ARG A 238 6.84 14.75 -19.89
N ARG A 239 6.59 13.75 -19.03
CA ARG A 239 6.74 12.32 -19.38
C ARG A 239 5.76 11.86 -20.46
N VAL A 240 4.60 12.48 -20.56
CA VAL A 240 3.61 12.19 -21.62
C VAL A 240 3.65 13.20 -22.78
N HIS A 241 4.62 14.11 -22.79
CA HIS A 241 4.79 15.16 -23.82
C HIS A 241 3.55 16.05 -23.96
N ARG A 242 2.94 16.45 -22.84
CA ARG A 242 1.77 17.33 -22.78
C ARG A 242 1.96 18.40 -21.70
N PRO A 243 1.41 19.62 -21.91
CA PRO A 243 1.37 20.61 -20.85
C PRO A 243 0.50 20.11 -19.69
N ALA A 244 0.88 20.46 -18.45
CA ALA A 244 0.14 20.11 -17.24
C ALA A 244 -0.25 21.39 -16.50
N VAL A 245 -1.04 22.23 -17.18
CA VAL A 245 -1.38 23.59 -16.74
C VAL A 245 -2.85 23.77 -16.35
N VAL A 246 -3.68 22.72 -16.52
CA VAL A 246 -5.11 22.79 -16.20
C VAL A 246 -5.32 22.43 -14.73
N PRO A 247 -5.57 23.40 -13.84
CA PRO A 247 -5.77 23.09 -12.43
C PRO A 247 -7.08 22.31 -12.24
N VAL A 248 -7.04 21.27 -11.41
CA VAL A 248 -8.24 20.57 -10.97
C VAL A 248 -8.70 21.21 -9.66
N PRO A 249 -9.80 22.01 -9.66
CA PRO A 249 -10.29 22.68 -8.46
C PRO A 249 -10.69 21.67 -7.38
N ALA A 250 -10.40 21.99 -6.11
CA ALA A 250 -10.72 21.13 -4.97
C ALA A 250 -12.19 20.70 -4.92
N PHE A 251 -13.13 21.61 -5.26
CA PHE A 251 -14.56 21.29 -5.25
C PHE A 251 -14.96 20.21 -6.27
N VAL A 252 -14.25 20.12 -7.41
CA VAL A 252 -14.48 19.05 -8.40
C VAL A 252 -14.09 17.70 -7.79
N LEU A 253 -12.98 17.65 -7.08
CA LEU A 253 -12.53 16.44 -6.41
C LEU A 253 -13.47 16.03 -5.27
N THR A 254 -13.90 16.97 -4.44
CA THR A 254 -14.84 16.66 -3.35
C THR A 254 -16.17 16.14 -3.87
N THR A 255 -16.63 16.65 -5.03
CA THR A 255 -17.86 16.18 -5.66
C THR A 255 -17.69 14.80 -6.32
N LEU A 256 -16.55 14.56 -6.97
CA LEU A 256 -16.32 13.33 -7.74
C LEU A 256 -15.71 12.19 -6.92
N ALA A 257 -14.84 12.50 -5.95
CA ALA A 257 -14.11 11.52 -5.16
C ALA A 257 -14.65 11.35 -3.73
N GLY A 258 -15.59 12.20 -3.29
CA GLY A 258 -16.25 12.08 -1.99
C GLY A 258 -15.25 11.97 -0.83
N THR A 259 -15.42 10.95 0.01
CA THR A 259 -14.59 10.69 1.21
C THR A 259 -13.07 10.57 0.91
N VAL A 260 -12.70 10.17 -0.31
CA VAL A 260 -11.29 9.99 -0.70
C VAL A 260 -10.66 11.31 -1.16
N SER A 261 -11.45 12.35 -1.42
CA SER A 261 -10.93 13.64 -1.88
C SER A 261 -9.97 14.28 -0.86
N SER A 262 -10.20 14.09 0.43
CA SER A 262 -9.30 14.58 1.48
C SER A 262 -7.88 14.03 1.32
N GLU A 263 -7.74 12.76 0.94
CA GLU A 263 -6.43 12.13 0.74
C GLU A 263 -5.63 12.74 -0.43
N LEU A 264 -6.33 13.29 -1.42
CA LEU A 264 -5.71 13.99 -2.56
C LEU A 264 -5.37 15.44 -2.24
N LEU A 265 -6.01 16.03 -1.24
CA LEU A 265 -5.85 17.41 -0.83
C LEU A 265 -4.96 17.57 0.40
N ASN A 266 -4.82 16.52 1.22
CA ASN A 266 -3.94 16.51 2.37
C ASN A 266 -2.47 16.59 1.95
N SER A 267 -1.69 17.32 2.74
CA SER A 267 -0.25 17.42 2.56
C SER A 267 0.43 16.40 3.48
N THR A 268 1.05 15.38 2.85
CA THR A 268 1.77 14.32 3.57
C THR A 268 3.19 14.21 3.02
N ARG A 269 4.14 14.91 3.66
CA ARG A 269 5.55 14.89 3.30
C ARG A 269 6.25 13.72 4.01
N VAL A 270 6.08 12.52 3.48
CA VAL A 270 6.54 11.27 4.12
C VAL A 270 7.97 10.94 3.73
N GLU A 271 8.79 10.58 4.72
CA GLU A 271 10.14 10.06 4.56
C GLU A 271 10.20 8.58 5.00
N PRO A 272 10.87 7.69 4.23
CA PRO A 272 11.10 6.29 4.60
C PRO A 272 12.34 6.18 5.50
N ALA A 273 12.34 6.84 6.66
CA ALA A 273 13.54 7.04 7.49
C ALA A 273 14.10 5.70 7.98
N ARG A 274 13.26 4.76 8.39
CA ARG A 274 13.71 3.45 8.87
C ARG A 274 14.26 2.57 7.74
N LEU A 275 13.64 2.56 6.56
CA LEU A 275 14.18 1.82 5.41
C LEU A 275 15.56 2.33 5.04
N LEU A 276 15.76 3.65 5.01
CA LEU A 276 17.06 4.27 4.72
C LEU A 276 18.10 3.94 5.80
N ALA A 277 17.74 4.04 7.07
CA ALA A 277 18.61 3.72 8.20
C ALA A 277 19.04 2.24 8.20
N GLU A 278 18.18 1.33 7.71
CA GLU A 278 18.47 -0.09 7.57
C GLU A 278 19.23 -0.45 6.27
N GLY A 279 19.59 0.55 5.46
CA GLY A 279 20.41 0.37 4.25
C GLY A 279 19.60 -0.02 2.99
N PHE A 280 18.29 0.13 3.01
CA PHE A 280 17.50 -0.07 1.78
C PHE A 280 17.83 1.00 0.74
N THR A 281 18.08 0.59 -0.50
CA THR A 281 18.36 1.46 -1.64
C THR A 281 17.22 1.49 -2.63
N PHE A 282 16.68 2.67 -2.92
CA PHE A 282 15.65 2.88 -3.91
C PHE A 282 16.21 2.85 -5.33
N GLU A 283 15.56 2.14 -6.25
CA GLU A 283 15.91 2.18 -7.68
C GLU A 283 15.31 3.42 -8.37
N HIS A 284 14.16 3.90 -7.86
CA HIS A 284 13.45 5.07 -8.38
C HIS A 284 13.33 6.16 -7.30
N PRO A 285 14.45 6.81 -6.89
CA PRO A 285 14.46 7.73 -5.77
C PRO A 285 13.66 9.01 -6.03
N THR A 286 13.67 9.54 -7.26
CA THR A 286 12.97 10.79 -7.60
C THR A 286 11.57 10.53 -8.17
N VAL A 287 10.69 11.55 -8.10
CA VAL A 287 9.36 11.45 -8.73
C VAL A 287 9.47 11.22 -10.25
N ASP A 288 10.52 11.74 -10.88
CA ASP A 288 10.75 11.56 -12.32
C ASP A 288 11.08 10.10 -12.64
N ASP A 289 11.93 9.45 -11.84
CA ASP A 289 12.26 8.02 -11.97
C ASP A 289 11.03 7.15 -11.74
N ARG A 290 10.25 7.44 -10.69
CA ARG A 290 9.01 6.72 -10.37
C ARG A 290 7.99 6.80 -11.49
N LEU A 291 7.80 7.98 -12.09
CA LEU A 291 6.89 8.17 -13.23
C LEU A 291 7.45 7.56 -14.51
N ALA A 292 8.75 7.63 -14.74
CA ALA A 292 9.38 6.93 -15.85
C ALA A 292 9.10 5.43 -15.78
N ALA A 293 9.39 4.80 -14.64
CA ALA A 293 9.14 3.38 -14.41
C ALA A 293 7.65 3.01 -14.56
N ALA A 294 6.74 3.84 -14.01
CA ALA A 294 5.31 3.61 -14.07
C ALA A 294 4.72 3.71 -15.50
N LEU A 295 5.31 4.52 -16.37
CA LEU A 295 4.81 4.77 -17.73
C LEU A 295 5.44 3.87 -18.77
N HIS A 296 6.67 3.37 -18.55
CA HIS A 296 7.31 2.40 -19.45
C HIS A 296 6.62 1.04 -19.36
N GLN A 297 6.40 0.42 -20.53
CA GLN A 297 6.07 -1.01 -20.57
C GLN A 297 7.38 -1.78 -20.40
N ASP A 298 7.47 -2.60 -19.37
CA ASP A 298 8.41 -3.70 -19.38
C ASP A 298 7.85 -4.78 -20.33
N PRO A 299 8.48 -5.07 -21.48
CA PRO A 299 7.98 -6.08 -22.43
C PRO A 299 7.89 -7.49 -21.82
N SER A 300 8.58 -7.72 -20.69
CA SER A 300 8.62 -9.01 -19.99
C SER A 300 7.39 -9.30 -19.11
N SER A 301 6.44 -8.36 -18.96
CA SER A 301 5.25 -8.53 -18.12
C SER A 301 3.97 -8.96 -18.86
N THR A 302 4.06 -9.24 -20.16
CA THR A 302 2.99 -9.85 -20.97
C THR A 302 3.25 -11.35 -21.16
N GLY A 303 3.30 -12.08 -20.05
CA GLY A 303 3.20 -13.54 -20.03
C GLY A 303 1.79 -13.95 -19.63
N HIS A 304 1.14 -14.66 -20.48
CA HIS A 304 -0.23 -15.18 -20.45
C HIS A 304 -0.68 -15.82 -19.15
#